data_1d877ac759b63426da796a4f5d93a6e5
#
_entry.id   1d877ac759b63426da796a4f5d93a6e5
#
_cell.length_a   1.000
_cell.length_b   1.000
_cell.length_c   1.000
_cell.angle_alpha   90.00
_cell.angle_beta   90.00
_cell.angle_gamma   90.00
#
_symmetry.space_group_name_H-M   'P 1'
#
loop_
_entity.id
_entity.type
_entity.pdbx_description
1 polymer ?
#
loop_
_entity_poly.entity_id
_entity_poly.type
_entity_poly.pdbx_seq_one_letter_code
_entity_poly.pdbx_strand_id
1 'polypeptide(L)'
;LCCVVDWNGLQIDGPIVDVMNPTPYDEKFSAFGWHVISIDAHNFNEIEKAFDEAKTVKGKPTVIIAKSIKGKGVSYMENECAWHGQAPKEDLYKVAVSDLNKIAESLSEEK
;
A
#
# COMPACT_ATOMS: atom_id res chain seq x y z
N LEU A 1 -13.93 -8.36 12.71
CA LEU A 1 -13.31 -7.10 12.33
C LEU A 1 -12.03 -7.37 11.53
N CYS A 2 -11.90 -6.74 10.36
CA CYS A 2 -10.67 -6.73 9.58
C CYS A 2 -10.24 -5.27 9.36
N CYS A 3 -8.99 -4.97 9.66
CA CYS A 3 -8.36 -3.67 9.44
C CYS A 3 -7.26 -3.83 8.38
N VAL A 4 -7.08 -2.83 7.53
CA VAL A 4 -5.96 -2.77 6.59
C VAL A 4 -5.12 -1.54 6.93
N VAL A 5 -3.83 -1.75 7.10
CA VAL A 5 -2.85 -0.67 7.26
C VAL A 5 -2.10 -0.50 5.95
N ASP A 6 -2.30 0.61 5.27
CA ASP A 6 -1.48 1.01 4.13
C ASP A 6 -0.12 1.52 4.65
N TRP A 7 0.87 0.65 4.61
CA TRP A 7 2.21 0.96 5.08
C TRP A 7 3.10 1.38 3.90
N ASN A 8 2.98 2.62 3.51
CA ASN A 8 3.77 3.21 2.41
C ASN A 8 5.06 3.91 2.86
N GLY A 9 5.35 3.93 4.16
CA GLY A 9 6.58 4.51 4.71
C GLY A 9 6.63 6.03 4.77
N LEU A 10 5.56 6.73 4.35
CA LEU A 10 5.52 8.18 4.26
C LEU A 10 4.37 8.77 5.07
N GLN A 11 4.56 10.00 5.52
CA GLN A 11 3.54 10.91 6.05
C GLN A 11 3.58 12.22 5.24
N ILE A 12 2.65 13.14 5.52
CA ILE A 12 2.54 14.42 4.81
C ILE A 12 3.89 15.15 4.74
N ASP A 13 4.63 15.16 5.85
CA ASP A 13 5.86 15.96 6.03
C ASP A 13 7.16 15.19 5.73
N GLY A 14 7.09 13.90 5.43
CA GLY A 14 8.29 13.11 5.12
C GLY A 14 8.19 11.61 5.45
N PRO A 15 9.33 10.93 5.53
CA PRO A 15 9.40 9.54 5.97
C PRO A 15 8.83 9.37 7.39
N ILE A 16 8.06 8.30 7.63
CA ILE A 16 7.44 8.06 8.94
C ILE A 16 8.47 7.93 10.06
N VAL A 17 9.68 7.47 9.76
CA VAL A 17 10.78 7.32 10.73
C VAL A 17 11.27 8.66 11.27
N ASP A 18 11.14 9.74 10.48
CA ASP A 18 11.60 11.08 10.81
C ASP A 18 10.49 11.96 11.40
N VAL A 19 9.23 11.68 11.02
CA VAL A 19 8.06 12.48 11.45
C VAL A 19 7.43 11.89 12.71
N MET A 20 6.85 10.71 12.59
CA MET A 20 6.31 9.93 13.71
C MET A 20 6.35 8.46 13.34
N ASN A 21 7.25 7.70 13.95
CA ASN A 21 7.47 6.30 13.65
C ASN A 21 6.50 5.39 14.42
N PRO A 22 5.46 4.83 13.78
CA PRO A 22 4.53 3.91 14.43
C PRO A 22 4.98 2.45 14.39
N THR A 23 6.12 2.14 13.75
CA THR A 23 6.65 0.76 13.65
C THR A 23 7.21 0.25 14.99
N PRO A 24 7.35 -1.04 15.19
CA PRO A 24 6.87 -2.13 14.34
C PRO A 24 5.36 -2.35 14.46
N TYR A 25 4.65 -2.40 13.34
CA TYR A 25 3.19 -2.58 13.35
C TYR A 25 2.77 -3.98 13.78
N ASP A 26 3.44 -5.00 13.22
CA ASP A 26 3.15 -6.42 13.45
C ASP A 26 3.25 -6.79 14.93
N GLU A 27 4.34 -6.41 15.60
CA GLU A 27 4.53 -6.65 17.03
C GLU A 27 3.47 -5.93 17.89
N LYS A 28 3.16 -4.68 17.56
CA LYS A 28 2.18 -3.89 18.31
C LYS A 28 0.77 -4.46 18.17
N PHE A 29 0.31 -4.77 16.97
CA PHE A 29 -1.00 -5.39 16.78
C PHE A 29 -1.07 -6.77 17.40
N SER A 30 0.01 -7.57 17.27
CA SER A 30 0.11 -8.88 17.92
C SER A 30 -0.01 -8.79 19.44
N ALA A 31 0.69 -7.81 20.06
CA ALA A 31 0.62 -7.58 21.51
C ALA A 31 -0.79 -7.20 21.99
N PHE A 32 -1.59 -6.56 21.14
CA PHE A 32 -3.01 -6.28 21.41
C PHE A 32 -3.94 -7.47 21.08
N GLY A 33 -3.41 -8.64 20.75
CA GLY A 33 -4.19 -9.86 20.51
C GLY A 33 -4.81 -9.96 19.11
N TRP A 34 -4.39 -9.14 18.14
CA TRP A 34 -4.83 -9.22 16.76
C TRP A 34 -4.17 -10.39 16.03
N HIS A 35 -4.88 -10.97 15.08
CA HIS A 35 -4.26 -11.81 14.05
C HIS A 35 -3.62 -10.89 13.01
N VAL A 36 -2.33 -11.08 12.75
CA VAL A 36 -1.53 -10.19 11.89
C VAL A 36 -1.15 -10.91 10.60
N ILE A 37 -1.42 -10.28 9.47
CA ILE A 37 -1.04 -10.74 8.13
C ILE A 37 -0.25 -9.61 7.47
N SER A 38 0.96 -9.90 6.97
CA SER A 38 1.78 -8.93 6.23
C SER A 38 1.87 -9.32 4.76
N ILE A 39 1.62 -8.36 3.87
CA ILE A 39 1.58 -8.58 2.42
C ILE A 39 2.29 -7.48 1.64
N ASP A 40 2.68 -7.79 0.41
CA ASP A 40 2.92 -6.78 -0.63
C ASP A 40 1.56 -6.28 -1.16
N ALA A 41 1.29 -4.97 -0.97
CA ALA A 41 0.06 -4.32 -1.42
C ALA A 41 -0.09 -4.23 -2.94
N HIS A 42 0.95 -4.55 -3.70
CA HIS A 42 0.92 -4.57 -5.16
C HIS A 42 0.85 -5.99 -5.75
N ASN A 43 0.75 -7.01 -4.90
CA ASN A 43 0.57 -8.41 -5.29
C ASN A 43 -0.89 -8.85 -5.07
N PHE A 44 -1.67 -8.93 -6.15
CA PHE A 44 -3.09 -9.31 -6.07
C PHE A 44 -3.32 -10.70 -5.47
N ASN A 45 -2.41 -11.66 -5.71
CA ASN A 45 -2.52 -13.00 -5.13
C ASN A 45 -2.33 -12.98 -3.60
N GLU A 46 -1.44 -12.13 -3.09
CA GLU A 46 -1.25 -11.96 -1.64
C GLU A 46 -2.44 -11.25 -1.02
N ILE A 47 -2.99 -10.23 -1.69
CA ILE A 47 -4.19 -9.53 -1.25
C ILE A 47 -5.37 -10.50 -1.11
N GLU A 48 -5.65 -11.29 -2.15
CA GLU A 48 -6.75 -12.27 -2.13
C GLU A 48 -6.59 -13.27 -0.98
N LYS A 49 -5.40 -13.89 -0.86
CA LYS A 49 -5.09 -14.84 0.21
C LYS A 49 -5.24 -14.22 1.60
N ALA A 50 -4.80 -12.98 1.79
CA ALA A 50 -4.91 -12.31 3.09
C ALA A 50 -6.36 -12.08 3.49
N PHE A 51 -7.22 -11.67 2.57
CA PHE A 51 -8.65 -11.53 2.85
C PHE A 51 -9.34 -12.87 3.08
N ASP A 52 -8.97 -13.91 2.36
CA ASP A 52 -9.52 -15.26 2.57
C ASP A 52 -9.09 -15.82 3.94
N GLU A 53 -7.83 -15.64 4.32
CA GLU A 53 -7.35 -15.99 5.65
C GLU A 53 -8.11 -15.21 6.74
N ALA A 54 -8.27 -13.90 6.58
CA ALA A 54 -8.99 -13.06 7.54
C ALA A 54 -10.44 -13.52 7.78
N LYS A 55 -11.13 -14.04 6.76
CA LYS A 55 -12.49 -14.60 6.89
C LYS A 55 -12.54 -15.83 7.78
N THR A 56 -11.45 -16.60 7.85
CA THR A 56 -11.39 -17.82 8.66
C THR A 56 -11.13 -17.56 10.16
N VAL A 57 -10.50 -16.43 10.48
CA VAL A 57 -10.14 -16.07 11.85
C VAL A 57 -11.38 -15.70 12.67
N LYS A 58 -11.55 -16.38 13.81
CA LYS A 58 -12.68 -16.17 14.73
C LYS A 58 -12.18 -15.82 16.14
N GLY A 59 -13.00 -15.09 16.88
CA GLY A 59 -12.74 -14.74 18.28
C GLY A 59 -11.73 -13.61 18.50
N LYS A 60 -11.07 -13.11 17.43
CA LYS A 60 -10.16 -11.96 17.49
C LYS A 60 -10.19 -11.18 16.19
N PRO A 61 -9.84 -9.89 16.22
CA PRO A 61 -9.73 -9.07 15.00
C PRO A 61 -8.51 -9.48 14.17
N THR A 62 -8.55 -9.17 12.86
CA THR A 62 -7.43 -9.34 11.94
C THR A 62 -6.94 -7.98 11.44
N VAL A 63 -5.62 -7.80 11.35
CA VAL A 63 -5.00 -6.68 10.66
C VAL A 63 -4.17 -7.21 9.49
N ILE A 64 -4.35 -6.60 8.33
CA ILE A 64 -3.53 -6.81 7.14
C ILE A 64 -2.58 -5.61 7.04
N ILE A 65 -1.30 -5.84 7.20
CA ILE A 65 -0.26 -4.83 7.03
C ILE A 65 0.20 -4.90 5.57
N ALA A 66 -0.30 -3.98 4.77
CA ALA A 66 -0.09 -3.93 3.34
C ALA A 66 1.07 -2.97 3.03
N LYS A 67 2.25 -3.54 2.77
CA LYS A 67 3.43 -2.74 2.38
C LYS A 67 3.24 -2.25 0.96
N SER A 68 3.19 -0.93 0.80
CA SER A 68 2.91 -0.27 -0.48
C SER A 68 3.97 0.74 -0.87
N ILE A 69 3.93 1.16 -2.12
CA ILE A 69 4.67 2.30 -2.65
C ILE A 69 3.66 3.39 -2.95
N LYS A 70 3.76 4.53 -2.25
CA LYS A 70 2.92 5.69 -2.55
C LYS A 70 3.12 6.12 -3.99
N GLY A 71 2.03 6.34 -4.74
CA GLY A 71 2.08 6.76 -6.14
C GLY A 71 2.52 5.68 -7.15
N LYS A 72 2.45 4.40 -6.77
CA LYS A 72 2.85 3.24 -7.58
C LYS A 72 2.31 3.32 -9.01
N GLY A 73 3.22 3.13 -9.96
CA GLY A 73 2.91 3.12 -11.39
C GLY A 73 3.07 4.47 -12.10
N VAL A 74 3.29 5.56 -11.35
CA VAL A 74 3.55 6.89 -11.92
C VAL A 74 4.93 7.35 -11.51
N SER A 75 5.85 7.42 -12.47
CA SER A 75 7.29 7.59 -12.26
C SER A 75 7.69 8.77 -11.37
N TYR A 76 7.00 9.91 -11.49
CA TYR A 76 7.29 11.10 -10.68
C TYR A 76 6.51 11.16 -9.35
N MET A 77 5.61 10.20 -9.09
CA MET A 77 4.82 10.15 -7.84
C MET A 77 5.34 9.09 -6.86
N GLU A 78 6.07 8.07 -7.34
CA GLU A 78 6.52 6.98 -6.48
C GLU A 78 7.43 7.50 -5.35
N ASN A 79 7.04 7.18 -4.10
CA ASN A 79 7.74 7.59 -2.86
C ASN A 79 7.89 9.10 -2.65
N GLU A 80 7.03 9.91 -3.28
CA GLU A 80 7.07 11.37 -3.16
C GLU A 80 5.96 11.90 -2.25
N CYS A 81 6.33 12.46 -1.08
CA CYS A 81 5.40 13.02 -0.10
C CYS A 81 4.53 14.15 -0.67
N ALA A 82 5.10 14.97 -1.56
CA ALA A 82 4.43 16.14 -2.14
C ALA A 82 3.08 15.82 -2.82
N TRP A 83 2.92 14.59 -3.31
CA TRP A 83 1.69 14.15 -3.96
C TRP A 83 0.56 13.73 -3.00
N HIS A 84 0.73 13.98 -1.71
CA HIS A 84 -0.35 13.74 -0.74
C HIS A 84 -1.55 14.69 -0.95
N GLY A 85 -1.28 15.94 -1.29
CA GLY A 85 -2.31 16.98 -1.41
C GLY A 85 -2.29 17.77 -2.73
N GLN A 86 -1.72 17.23 -3.80
CA GLN A 86 -1.61 17.90 -5.08
C GLN A 86 -2.27 17.10 -6.19
N ALA A 87 -2.85 17.82 -7.17
CA ALA A 87 -3.29 17.25 -8.43
C ALA A 87 -2.27 17.54 -9.53
N PRO A 88 -1.97 16.59 -10.44
CA PRO A 88 -1.06 16.83 -11.55
C PRO A 88 -1.64 17.85 -12.51
N LYS A 89 -0.80 18.78 -12.97
CA LYS A 89 -1.12 19.68 -14.09
C LYS A 89 -1.07 18.91 -15.41
N GLU A 90 -1.57 19.55 -16.49
CA GLU A 90 -1.76 18.95 -17.82
C GLU A 90 -0.52 18.14 -18.29
N ASP A 91 0.68 18.72 -18.18
CA ASP A 91 1.91 18.05 -18.67
C ASP A 91 2.22 16.78 -17.85
N LEU A 92 2.13 16.87 -16.53
CA LEU A 92 2.36 15.73 -15.63
C LEU A 92 1.25 14.68 -15.74
N TYR A 93 0.00 15.12 -15.97
CA TYR A 93 -1.10 14.20 -16.26
C TYR A 93 -0.82 13.32 -17.48
N LYS A 94 -0.31 13.92 -18.57
CA LYS A 94 0.07 13.15 -19.78
C LYS A 94 1.17 12.12 -19.49
N VAL A 95 2.14 12.48 -18.66
CA VAL A 95 3.20 11.53 -18.24
C VAL A 95 2.59 10.40 -17.42
N ALA A 96 1.73 10.70 -16.45
CA ALA A 96 1.08 9.68 -15.62
C ALA A 96 0.26 8.69 -16.45
N VAL A 97 -0.54 9.19 -17.41
CA VAL A 97 -1.33 8.33 -18.30
C VAL A 97 -0.41 7.48 -19.19
N SER A 98 0.69 8.05 -19.70
CA SER A 98 1.67 7.28 -20.48
C SER A 98 2.33 6.16 -19.67
N ASP A 99 2.70 6.42 -18.41
CA ASP A 99 3.29 5.41 -17.55
C ASP A 99 2.31 4.26 -17.26
N LEU A 100 1.06 4.60 -16.93
CA LEU A 100 0.01 3.60 -16.66
C LEU A 100 -0.35 2.78 -17.90
N ASN A 101 -0.37 3.39 -19.09
CA ASN A 101 -0.63 2.67 -20.33
C ASN A 101 0.47 1.65 -20.64
N LYS A 102 1.74 1.96 -20.43
CA LYS A 102 2.85 1.00 -20.58
C LYS A 102 2.68 -0.22 -19.66
N ILE A 103 2.25 0.01 -18.42
CA ILE A 103 1.97 -1.09 -17.49
C ILE A 103 0.79 -1.93 -17.99
N ALA A 104 -0.29 -1.31 -18.45
CA ALA A 104 -1.45 -2.01 -18.97
C ALA A 104 -1.11 -2.85 -20.22
N GLU A 105 -0.27 -2.33 -21.12
CA GLU A 105 0.23 -3.06 -22.29
C GLU A 105 1.02 -4.30 -21.87
N SER A 106 1.97 -4.17 -20.94
CA SER A 106 2.77 -5.30 -20.45
C SER A 106 1.92 -6.41 -19.84
N LEU A 107 0.89 -6.05 -19.06
CA LEU A 107 -0.05 -7.01 -18.46
C LEU A 107 -0.95 -7.72 -19.51
N SER A 108 -1.14 -7.13 -20.68
CA SER A 108 -1.92 -7.76 -21.75
C SER A 108 -1.12 -8.77 -22.57
N GLU A 109 0.21 -8.65 -22.59
CA GLU A 109 1.11 -9.55 -23.30
C GLU A 109 1.40 -10.85 -22.53
N GLU A 110 1.15 -10.87 -21.21
CA GLU A 110 1.35 -12.04 -20.34
C GLU A 110 0.15 -13.02 -20.33
N LYS A 111 -0.87 -12.79 -21.17
CA LYS A 111 -2.04 -13.65 -21.31
C LYS A 111 -1.95 -14.53 -22.55
#